data_6b85d5240691593ea300c45caf0ac12b
#
_entry.id   6b85d5240691593ea300c45caf0ac12b
#
_cell.length_a   1.000
_cell.length_b   1.000
_cell.length_c   1.000
_cell.angle_alpha   90.00
_cell.angle_beta   90.00
_cell.angle_gamma   90.00
#
_symmetry.space_group_name_H-M   'P 1'
#
loop_
_entity.id
_entity.type
_entity.pdbx_description
1 polymer ?
#
loop_
_entity_poly.entity_id
_entity_poly.type
_entity_poly.pdbx_seq_one_letter_code
_entity_poly.pdbx_strand_id
1 'polypeptide(L)'
;MMLIDFIMIMVGFLILILGVLIGVAYLTLLERKILGYIQIRKGPNKVGLIGIFQPFSDAIKLFTKETIYPNFSNYYCYYFSPVISFVLSLLIWILIPYYFNMISFNLGLMFFLCCTSMGVYTIMIAGWSSNSNYALLGGLRAIAQTISYEVSMALILLSSIIMIMDLNLLNFYYYQKIIWMMFMMFPLSLMWISSMLAETNRTPFDFAEGESELVSGFNVEYSSGGFALIFLAEYSSILFMSILFVIIYMGGYELNLFFYLKLSLISFLFIWVRGTLPRYRYDKLMYLAWKSYLPVSLNFLLFFLGLKIFF
;
A
#
# COMPACT_ATOMS: atom_id res chain seq x y z
N MET A 1 35.07 10.89 7.31
CA MET A 1 34.11 11.09 6.25
C MET A 1 33.05 9.98 6.28
N MET A 2 33.37 8.73 6.03
CA MET A 2 32.40 7.60 6.06
C MET A 2 31.54 7.51 7.34
N LEU A 3 32.05 7.81 8.51
CA LEU A 3 31.30 7.71 9.77
C LEU A 3 30.24 8.81 9.90
N ILE A 4 30.53 10.02 9.43
CA ILE A 4 29.61 11.15 9.38
C ILE A 4 28.50 10.85 8.36
N ASP A 5 28.83 10.33 7.19
CA ASP A 5 27.88 9.97 6.15
C ASP A 5 26.94 8.87 6.65
N PHE A 6 27.45 7.87 7.35
CA PHE A 6 26.63 6.83 7.98
C PHE A 6 25.67 7.38 9.03
N ILE A 7 26.13 8.29 9.90
CA ILE A 7 25.27 8.94 10.91
C ILE A 7 24.18 9.75 10.22
N MET A 8 24.51 10.50 9.17
CA MET A 8 23.52 11.31 8.42
C MET A 8 22.44 10.42 7.77
N ILE A 9 22.83 9.28 7.20
CA ILE A 9 21.87 8.31 6.64
C ILE A 9 20.96 7.77 7.73
N MET A 10 21.50 7.39 8.89
CA MET A 10 20.70 6.86 10.01
C MET A 10 19.71 7.90 10.56
N VAL A 11 20.16 9.15 10.73
CA VAL A 11 19.29 10.25 11.16
C VAL A 11 18.19 10.52 10.13
N GLY A 12 18.54 10.54 8.84
CA GLY A 12 17.57 10.68 7.76
C GLY A 12 16.50 9.59 7.77
N PHE A 13 16.91 8.34 8.00
CA PHE A 13 15.98 7.22 8.16
C PHE A 13 15.01 7.41 9.32
N LEU A 14 15.51 7.81 10.49
CA LEU A 14 14.66 8.06 11.65
C LEU A 14 13.63 9.15 11.38
N ILE A 15 14.03 10.26 10.76
CA ILE A 15 13.13 11.36 10.39
C ILE A 15 12.07 10.87 9.40
N LEU A 16 12.46 10.05 8.41
CA LEU A 16 11.54 9.47 7.43
C LEU A 16 10.48 8.61 8.12
N ILE A 17 10.91 7.68 8.98
CA ILE A 17 9.99 6.80 9.72
C ILE A 17 8.99 7.62 10.54
N LEU A 18 9.46 8.62 11.28
CA LEU A 18 8.59 9.50 12.06
C LEU A 18 7.59 10.24 11.18
N GLY A 19 8.04 10.76 10.03
CA GLY A 19 7.17 11.44 9.05
C GLY A 19 6.08 10.51 8.51
N VAL A 20 6.43 9.28 8.16
CA VAL A 20 5.48 8.26 7.67
C VAL A 20 4.45 7.93 8.75
N LEU A 21 4.87 7.69 9.98
CA LEU A 21 3.95 7.36 11.10
C LEU A 21 2.95 8.49 11.37
N ILE A 22 3.39 9.75 11.32
CA ILE A 22 2.51 10.91 11.43
C ILE A 22 1.54 10.97 10.24
N GLY A 23 2.03 10.72 9.02
CA GLY A 23 1.20 10.65 7.83
C GLY A 23 0.11 9.58 7.92
N VAL A 24 0.45 8.39 8.40
CA VAL A 24 -0.50 7.29 8.66
C VAL A 24 -1.55 7.69 9.70
N ALA A 25 -1.13 8.33 10.79
CA ALA A 25 -2.05 8.80 11.83
C ALA A 25 -3.10 9.77 11.25
N TYR A 26 -2.68 10.75 10.45
CA TYR A 26 -3.61 11.69 9.82
C TYR A 26 -4.43 11.08 8.67
N LEU A 27 -3.94 10.04 7.99
CA LEU A 27 -4.73 9.31 7.01
C LEU A 27 -5.93 8.61 7.67
N THR A 28 -5.75 8.02 8.84
CA THR A 28 -6.86 7.40 9.60
C THR A 28 -7.92 8.42 10.01
N LEU A 29 -7.51 9.61 10.41
CA LEU A 29 -8.43 10.70 10.71
C LEU A 29 -9.19 11.18 9.47
N LEU A 30 -8.50 11.34 8.35
CA LEU A 30 -9.07 11.73 7.07
C LEU A 30 -10.13 10.71 6.62
N GLU A 31 -9.83 9.41 6.74
CA GLU A 31 -10.77 8.35 6.42
C GLU A 31 -12.05 8.45 7.25
N ARG A 32 -11.95 8.58 8.57
CA ARG A 32 -13.14 8.72 9.43
C ARG A 32 -13.96 9.95 9.14
N LYS A 33 -13.33 11.07 8.75
CA LYS A 33 -14.03 12.29 8.36
C LYS A 33 -14.76 12.15 7.03
N ILE A 34 -14.09 11.62 6.02
CA ILE A 34 -14.69 11.45 4.68
C ILE A 34 -15.84 10.46 4.75
N LEU A 35 -15.64 9.29 5.37
CA LEU A 35 -16.73 8.33 5.55
C LEU A 35 -17.88 8.90 6.39
N GLY A 36 -17.59 9.74 7.38
CA GLY A 36 -18.60 10.47 8.12
C GLY A 36 -19.44 11.38 7.22
N TYR A 37 -18.80 12.17 6.36
CA TYR A 37 -19.53 13.05 5.42
C TYR A 37 -20.34 12.27 4.39
N ILE A 38 -19.82 11.15 3.87
CA ILE A 38 -20.59 10.26 2.97
C ILE A 38 -21.85 9.73 3.67
N GLN A 39 -21.78 9.46 4.98
CA GLN A 39 -22.89 9.01 5.81
C GLN A 39 -23.73 10.14 6.42
N ILE A 40 -23.59 11.37 5.91
CA ILE A 40 -24.33 12.57 6.38
C ILE A 40 -24.12 12.84 7.89
N ARG A 41 -22.89 12.56 8.40
CA ARG A 41 -22.50 12.85 9.78
C ARG A 41 -21.12 13.51 9.82
N LYS A 42 -20.83 14.21 10.92
CA LYS A 42 -19.47 14.71 11.18
C LYS A 42 -18.66 13.59 11.83
N GLY A 43 -17.49 13.31 11.29
CA GLY A 43 -16.54 12.40 11.91
C GLY A 43 -16.02 12.94 13.25
N PRO A 44 -14.85 12.47 13.77
CA PRO A 44 -14.27 12.94 15.02
C PRO A 44 -14.12 14.46 15.03
N ASN A 45 -14.80 15.14 15.98
CA ASN A 45 -14.83 16.60 16.04
C ASN A 45 -14.52 17.19 17.45
N LYS A 46 -14.57 16.35 18.50
CA LYS A 46 -14.48 16.83 19.89
C LYS A 46 -13.09 16.79 20.48
N VAL A 47 -12.22 15.83 20.08
CA VAL A 47 -10.91 15.64 20.69
C VAL A 47 -9.93 16.67 20.12
N GLY A 48 -9.56 17.65 20.92
CA GLY A 48 -8.80 18.82 20.46
C GLY A 48 -9.65 19.73 19.56
N LEU A 49 -8.98 20.61 18.80
CA LEU A 49 -9.67 21.41 17.77
C LEU A 49 -9.98 20.50 16.57
N ILE A 50 -11.25 20.37 16.23
CA ILE A 50 -11.72 19.64 15.03
C ILE A 50 -11.26 18.16 14.98
N GLY A 51 -10.90 17.55 16.11
CA GLY A 51 -10.52 16.15 16.18
C GLY A 51 -9.08 15.83 15.80
N ILE A 52 -8.17 16.81 15.74
CA ILE A 52 -6.77 16.62 15.31
C ILE A 52 -6.03 15.61 16.21
N PHE A 53 -6.32 15.57 17.51
CA PHE A 53 -5.65 14.67 18.46
C PHE A 53 -6.28 13.26 18.55
N GLN A 54 -7.33 12.99 17.78
CA GLN A 54 -8.00 11.68 17.79
C GLN A 54 -7.05 10.51 17.45
N PRO A 55 -6.19 10.57 16.42
CA PRO A 55 -5.29 9.46 16.08
C PRO A 55 -4.32 9.13 17.23
N PHE A 56 -3.85 10.13 17.95
CA PHE A 56 -2.95 9.93 19.07
C PHE A 56 -3.65 9.27 20.26
N SER A 57 -4.89 9.67 20.56
CA SER A 57 -5.69 9.02 21.59
C SER A 57 -5.98 7.56 21.27
N ASP A 58 -6.26 7.25 19.99
CA ASP A 58 -6.48 5.87 19.55
C ASP A 58 -5.21 5.02 19.63
N ALA A 59 -4.05 5.58 19.27
CA ALA A 59 -2.76 4.91 19.42
C ALA A 59 -2.44 4.60 20.88
N ILE A 60 -2.57 5.59 21.76
CA ILE A 60 -2.33 5.40 23.20
C ILE A 60 -3.27 4.32 23.75
N LYS A 61 -4.56 4.35 23.40
CA LYS A 61 -5.53 3.34 23.82
C LYS A 61 -5.13 1.92 23.39
N LEU A 62 -4.66 1.75 22.16
CA LEU A 62 -4.22 0.44 21.66
C LEU A 62 -2.97 -0.06 22.39
N PHE A 63 -1.99 0.80 22.65
CA PHE A 63 -0.75 0.40 23.32
C PHE A 63 -0.91 0.18 24.83
N THR A 64 -1.91 0.80 25.47
CA THR A 64 -2.19 0.60 26.90
C THR A 64 -3.12 -0.59 27.17
N LYS A 65 -3.77 -1.14 26.14
CA LYS A 65 -4.65 -2.30 26.26
C LYS A 65 -3.83 -3.58 26.47
N GLU A 66 -4.36 -4.52 27.26
CA GLU A 66 -3.74 -5.84 27.47
C GLU A 66 -3.58 -6.61 26.14
N THR A 67 -2.42 -7.24 25.99
CA THR A 67 -2.15 -8.15 24.86
C THR A 67 -2.72 -9.52 25.18
N ILE A 68 -3.75 -9.93 24.46
CA ILE A 68 -4.34 -11.26 24.56
C ILE A 68 -3.78 -12.12 23.45
N TYR A 69 -3.39 -13.33 23.76
CA TYR A 69 -2.97 -14.34 22.77
C TYR A 69 -3.77 -15.63 22.96
N PRO A 70 -4.17 -16.29 21.87
CA PRO A 70 -4.91 -17.55 21.96
C PRO A 70 -4.03 -18.66 22.52
N ASN A 71 -4.57 -19.49 23.41
CA ASN A 71 -3.83 -20.57 24.05
C ASN A 71 -3.31 -21.63 23.05
N PHE A 72 -3.99 -21.80 21.92
CA PHE A 72 -3.62 -22.77 20.87
C PHE A 72 -2.82 -22.16 19.72
N SER A 73 -2.37 -20.90 19.83
CA SER A 73 -1.59 -20.21 18.81
C SER A 73 -0.11 -20.61 18.84
N ASN A 74 0.54 -20.57 17.66
CA ASN A 74 1.97 -20.69 17.55
C ASN A 74 2.64 -19.37 17.97
N TYR A 75 2.99 -19.27 19.24
CA TYR A 75 3.39 -18.03 19.94
C TYR A 75 4.44 -17.21 19.19
N TYR A 76 5.56 -17.77 18.79
CA TYR A 76 6.63 -17.04 18.09
C TYR A 76 6.17 -16.46 16.75
N CYS A 77 5.55 -17.26 15.91
CA CYS A 77 5.07 -16.83 14.60
C CYS A 77 3.96 -15.77 14.72
N TYR A 78 3.11 -15.91 15.74
CA TYR A 78 2.02 -14.98 16.02
C TYR A 78 2.54 -13.56 16.34
N TYR A 79 3.60 -13.44 17.14
CA TYR A 79 4.18 -12.14 17.44
C TYR A 79 5.10 -11.59 16.35
N PHE A 80 5.81 -12.45 15.62
CA PHE A 80 6.74 -12.01 14.58
C PHE A 80 6.02 -11.49 13.32
N SER A 81 4.86 -12.06 12.97
CA SER A 81 4.18 -11.68 11.72
C SER A 81 3.78 -10.20 11.65
N PRO A 82 3.18 -9.56 12.69
CA PRO A 82 2.89 -8.13 12.67
C PRO A 82 4.14 -7.25 12.62
N VAL A 83 5.20 -7.67 13.31
CA VAL A 83 6.46 -6.93 13.33
C VAL A 83 7.10 -6.93 11.94
N ILE A 84 7.17 -8.10 11.29
CA ILE A 84 7.74 -8.22 9.94
C ILE A 84 6.91 -7.42 8.92
N SER A 85 5.57 -7.49 8.99
CA SER A 85 4.72 -6.73 8.08
C SER A 85 4.95 -5.22 8.21
N PHE A 86 5.09 -4.73 9.42
CA PHE A 86 5.36 -3.32 9.69
C PHE A 86 6.77 -2.92 9.21
N VAL A 87 7.78 -3.72 9.49
CA VAL A 87 9.16 -3.45 9.01
C VAL A 87 9.20 -3.43 7.48
N LEU A 88 8.58 -4.39 6.79
CA LEU A 88 8.53 -4.43 5.33
C LEU A 88 7.82 -3.18 4.76
N SER A 89 6.71 -2.78 5.35
CA SER A 89 5.99 -1.58 4.91
C SER A 89 6.80 -0.29 5.07
N LEU A 90 7.68 -0.21 6.07
CA LEU A 90 8.59 0.93 6.26
C LEU A 90 9.82 0.84 5.33
N LEU A 91 10.34 -0.35 5.05
CA LEU A 91 11.47 -0.55 4.15
C LEU A 91 11.19 -0.05 2.73
N ILE A 92 9.97 -0.21 2.25
CA ILE A 92 9.59 0.24 0.91
C ILE A 92 9.75 1.77 0.76
N TRP A 93 9.62 2.56 1.83
CA TRP A 93 9.76 4.02 1.80
C TRP A 93 11.15 4.53 1.47
N ILE A 94 12.17 3.69 1.58
CA ILE A 94 13.55 4.02 1.18
C ILE A 94 13.67 4.28 -0.32
N LEU A 95 12.75 3.70 -1.11
CA LEU A 95 12.74 3.83 -2.57
C LEU A 95 12.40 5.22 -3.08
N ILE A 96 11.74 6.04 -2.26
CA ILE A 96 11.26 7.35 -2.71
C ILE A 96 12.47 8.25 -2.96
N PRO A 97 12.57 8.83 -4.17
CA PRO A 97 13.64 9.74 -4.50
C PRO A 97 13.41 11.11 -3.79
N TYR A 98 14.11 11.32 -2.69
CA TYR A 98 14.16 12.62 -2.01
C TYR A 98 15.21 13.53 -2.65
N TYR A 99 15.17 14.83 -2.36
CA TYR A 99 16.19 15.78 -2.82
C TYR A 99 17.62 15.36 -2.46
N PHE A 100 17.80 14.81 -1.27
CA PHE A 100 19.04 14.18 -0.85
C PHE A 100 18.81 12.68 -0.87
N ASN A 101 19.28 12.02 -1.93
CA ASN A 101 19.21 10.58 -2.03
C ASN A 101 20.01 9.96 -0.89
N MET A 102 19.33 9.37 0.08
CA MET A 102 19.98 8.61 1.15
C MET A 102 20.69 7.38 0.59
N ILE A 103 20.02 6.68 -0.32
CA ILE A 103 20.55 5.51 -1.02
C ILE A 103 20.06 5.59 -2.47
N SER A 104 20.99 5.47 -3.44
CA SER A 104 20.64 5.41 -4.86
C SER A 104 20.31 3.97 -5.26
N PHE A 105 19.04 3.70 -5.55
CA PHE A 105 18.60 2.38 -6.05
C PHE A 105 18.51 2.39 -7.57
N ASN A 106 19.48 1.76 -8.25
CA ASN A 106 19.41 1.55 -9.71
C ASN A 106 18.27 0.61 -10.09
N LEU A 107 17.99 -0.42 -9.26
CA LEU A 107 16.95 -1.41 -9.46
C LEU A 107 15.73 -1.18 -8.52
N GLY A 108 15.32 0.08 -8.34
CA GLY A 108 14.31 0.44 -7.35
C GLY A 108 12.97 -0.27 -7.53
N LEU A 109 12.47 -0.38 -8.77
CA LEU A 109 11.20 -1.06 -9.05
C LEU A 109 11.25 -2.58 -8.78
N MET A 110 12.41 -3.22 -8.99
CA MET A 110 12.60 -4.63 -8.63
C MET A 110 12.57 -4.84 -7.11
N PHE A 111 13.20 -3.94 -6.37
CA PHE A 111 13.15 -3.98 -4.90
C PHE A 111 11.72 -3.79 -4.38
N PHE A 112 10.94 -2.91 -5.01
CA PHE A 112 9.51 -2.76 -4.70
C PHE A 112 8.75 -4.08 -4.85
N LEU A 113 8.89 -4.78 -6.00
CA LEU A 113 8.24 -6.07 -6.24
C LEU A 113 8.70 -7.14 -5.25
N CYS A 114 9.98 -7.16 -4.86
CA CYS A 114 10.47 -8.06 -3.81
C CYS A 114 9.80 -7.80 -2.46
N CYS A 115 9.63 -6.55 -2.07
CA CYS A 115 9.01 -6.21 -0.79
C CYS A 115 7.52 -6.53 -0.76
N THR A 116 6.79 -6.30 -1.87
CA THR A 116 5.36 -6.67 -1.97
C THR A 116 5.17 -8.18 -1.90
N SER A 117 5.97 -8.97 -2.60
CA SER A 117 5.90 -10.43 -2.54
C SER A 117 6.20 -10.99 -1.14
N MET A 118 7.13 -10.38 -0.41
CA MET A 118 7.39 -10.76 0.99
C MET A 118 6.22 -10.39 1.92
N GLY A 119 5.47 -9.34 1.60
CA GLY A 119 4.26 -8.93 2.33
C GLY A 119 3.21 -10.02 2.39
N VAL A 120 3.06 -10.81 1.33
CA VAL A 120 2.11 -11.93 1.25
C VAL A 120 2.38 -12.98 2.33
N TYR A 121 3.66 -13.30 2.57
CA TYR A 121 4.04 -14.28 3.60
C TYR A 121 3.71 -13.81 5.00
N THR A 122 3.75 -12.52 5.27
CA THR A 122 3.40 -12.00 6.60
C THR A 122 1.93 -12.22 6.94
N ILE A 123 1.03 -12.01 5.98
CA ILE A 123 -0.40 -12.25 6.14
C ILE A 123 -0.67 -13.77 6.28
N MET A 124 0.02 -14.60 5.49
CA MET A 124 -0.07 -16.04 5.58
C MET A 124 0.31 -16.55 6.98
N ILE A 125 1.45 -16.12 7.49
CA ILE A 125 1.95 -16.52 8.81
C ILE A 125 0.99 -16.04 9.90
N ALA A 126 0.46 -14.83 9.78
CA ALA A 126 -0.52 -14.28 10.72
C ALA A 126 -1.79 -15.14 10.79
N GLY A 127 -2.36 -15.49 9.64
CA GLY A 127 -3.56 -16.35 9.58
C GLY A 127 -3.32 -17.77 10.06
N TRP A 128 -2.17 -18.36 9.72
CA TRP A 128 -1.83 -19.72 10.13
C TRP A 128 -1.50 -19.82 11.63
N SER A 129 -0.72 -18.87 12.16
CA SER A 129 -0.25 -18.92 13.55
C SER A 129 -1.36 -18.72 14.58
N SER A 130 -2.44 -18.05 14.22
CA SER A 130 -3.61 -17.83 15.08
C SER A 130 -4.42 -19.11 15.35
N ASN A 131 -4.23 -20.16 14.53
CA ASN A 131 -4.88 -21.47 14.62
C ASN A 131 -6.41 -21.42 14.73
N SER A 132 -7.06 -20.42 14.13
CA SER A 132 -8.51 -20.32 14.02
C SER A 132 -8.96 -20.55 12.58
N ASN A 133 -10.10 -21.24 12.40
CA ASN A 133 -10.60 -21.60 11.07
C ASN A 133 -10.89 -20.37 10.19
N TYR A 134 -11.48 -19.33 10.77
CA TYR A 134 -11.79 -18.10 10.05
C TYR A 134 -10.54 -17.31 9.67
N ALA A 135 -9.53 -17.24 10.54
CA ALA A 135 -8.28 -16.58 10.24
C ALA A 135 -7.49 -17.30 9.14
N LEU A 136 -7.48 -18.62 9.15
CA LEU A 136 -6.84 -19.41 8.11
C LEU A 136 -7.52 -19.22 6.76
N LEU A 137 -8.86 -19.23 6.70
CA LEU A 137 -9.62 -18.95 5.48
C LEU A 137 -9.38 -17.53 4.96
N GLY A 138 -9.38 -16.54 5.86
CA GLY A 138 -9.07 -15.13 5.50
C GLY A 138 -7.67 -14.98 4.94
N GLY A 139 -6.67 -15.60 5.59
CA GLY A 139 -5.29 -15.61 5.12
C GLY A 139 -5.12 -16.26 3.74
N LEU A 140 -5.72 -17.45 3.51
CA LEU A 140 -5.64 -18.11 2.20
C LEU A 140 -6.29 -17.31 1.08
N ARG A 141 -7.43 -16.66 1.33
CA ARG A 141 -8.07 -15.76 0.35
C ARG A 141 -7.20 -14.55 0.03
N ALA A 142 -6.59 -13.94 1.05
CA ALA A 142 -5.69 -12.82 0.87
C ALA A 142 -4.48 -13.19 0.03
N ILE A 143 -3.85 -14.33 0.29
CA ILE A 143 -2.70 -14.83 -0.47
C ILE A 143 -3.06 -15.03 -1.95
N ALA A 144 -4.16 -15.74 -2.21
CA ALA A 144 -4.59 -15.98 -3.58
C ALA A 144 -4.89 -14.67 -4.33
N GLN A 145 -5.46 -13.66 -3.66
CA GLN A 145 -5.70 -12.34 -4.21
C GLN A 145 -4.39 -11.62 -4.53
N THR A 146 -3.50 -11.46 -3.57
CA THR A 146 -2.26 -10.69 -3.73
C THR A 146 -1.36 -11.31 -4.79
N ILE A 147 -1.12 -12.63 -4.78
CA ILE A 147 -0.33 -13.32 -5.81
C ILE A 147 -0.92 -13.11 -7.21
N SER A 148 -2.25 -13.21 -7.37
CA SER A 148 -2.89 -13.06 -8.68
C SER A 148 -2.75 -11.64 -9.23
N TYR A 149 -2.85 -10.62 -8.39
CA TYR A 149 -2.69 -9.22 -8.79
C TYR A 149 -1.24 -8.79 -8.94
N GLU A 150 -0.33 -9.37 -8.18
CA GLU A 150 1.11 -9.10 -8.29
C GLU A 150 1.65 -9.42 -9.69
N VAL A 151 1.21 -10.51 -10.29
CA VAL A 151 1.58 -10.87 -11.68
C VAL A 151 1.12 -9.79 -12.67
N SER A 152 -0.14 -9.36 -12.59
CA SER A 152 -0.65 -8.31 -13.48
C SER A 152 0.01 -6.96 -13.23
N MET A 153 0.30 -6.63 -11.99
CA MET A 153 0.99 -5.41 -11.56
C MET A 153 2.43 -5.38 -12.12
N ALA A 154 3.16 -6.48 -12.07
CA ALA A 154 4.49 -6.58 -12.65
C ALA A 154 4.49 -6.35 -14.17
N LEU A 155 3.52 -6.89 -14.91
CA LEU A 155 3.38 -6.66 -16.35
C LEU A 155 3.04 -5.19 -16.69
N ILE A 156 2.19 -4.56 -15.89
CA ILE A 156 1.86 -3.14 -16.05
C ILE A 156 3.11 -2.28 -15.80
N LEU A 157 3.90 -2.59 -14.76
CA LEU A 157 5.17 -1.92 -14.52
C LEU A 157 6.17 -2.13 -15.65
N LEU A 158 6.31 -3.35 -16.15
CA LEU A 158 7.20 -3.65 -17.27
C LEU A 158 6.86 -2.82 -18.50
N SER A 159 5.57 -2.61 -18.80
CA SER A 159 5.16 -1.77 -19.92
C SER A 159 5.61 -0.31 -19.77
N SER A 160 5.58 0.24 -18.56
CA SER A 160 6.07 1.59 -18.27
C SER A 160 7.60 1.68 -18.29
N ILE A 161 8.30 0.64 -17.82
CA ILE A 161 9.76 0.51 -17.84
C ILE A 161 10.28 0.47 -19.26
N ILE A 162 9.62 -0.23 -20.17
CA ILE A 162 10.02 -0.33 -21.58
C ILE A 162 10.06 1.05 -22.25
N MET A 163 9.15 1.94 -21.92
CA MET A 163 9.17 3.30 -22.46
C MET A 163 10.39 4.10 -22.00
N ILE A 164 10.82 3.92 -20.77
CA ILE A 164 11.90 4.69 -20.12
C ILE A 164 13.25 3.99 -20.29
N MET A 165 13.26 2.65 -20.36
CA MET A 165 14.45 1.76 -20.38
C MET A 165 15.27 1.80 -19.09
N ASP A 166 14.66 2.22 -17.98
CA ASP A 166 15.33 2.29 -16.68
C ASP A 166 14.42 1.81 -15.54
N LEU A 167 15.03 1.18 -14.52
CA LEU A 167 14.34 0.69 -13.33
C LEU A 167 14.38 1.68 -12.15
N ASN A 168 15.08 2.79 -12.34
CA ASN A 168 15.21 3.83 -11.31
C ASN A 168 14.01 4.78 -11.35
N LEU A 169 13.38 5.03 -10.19
CA LEU A 169 12.24 5.93 -10.06
C LEU A 169 12.58 7.39 -10.44
N LEU A 170 13.83 7.82 -10.29
CA LEU A 170 14.26 9.16 -10.70
C LEU A 170 14.08 9.42 -12.18
N ASN A 171 14.32 8.41 -13.02
CA ASN A 171 14.27 8.57 -14.46
C ASN A 171 12.82 8.74 -14.97
N PHE A 172 11.82 8.26 -14.24
CA PHE A 172 10.41 8.53 -14.54
C PHE A 172 10.11 10.03 -14.55
N TYR A 173 10.70 10.81 -13.66
CA TYR A 173 10.53 12.25 -13.63
C TYR A 173 11.07 12.94 -14.89
N TYR A 174 12.27 12.57 -15.32
CA TYR A 174 12.90 13.20 -16.49
C TYR A 174 12.08 13.01 -17.76
N TYR A 175 11.46 11.85 -17.94
CA TYR A 175 10.62 11.56 -19.09
C TYR A 175 9.25 12.26 -19.05
N GLN A 176 8.73 12.56 -17.88
CA GLN A 176 7.40 13.14 -17.69
C GLN A 176 7.37 14.67 -17.55
N LYS A 177 8.45 15.37 -17.89
CA LYS A 177 8.52 16.83 -17.80
C LYS A 177 7.47 17.55 -18.66
N ILE A 178 7.14 17.01 -19.82
CA ILE A 178 6.25 17.63 -20.80
C ILE A 178 4.85 17.04 -20.70
N ILE A 179 4.74 15.72 -20.76
CA ILE A 179 3.46 14.99 -20.79
C ILE A 179 3.49 13.91 -19.70
N TRP A 180 2.41 13.81 -18.96
CA TRP A 180 2.25 12.75 -17.97
C TRP A 180 2.01 11.40 -18.65
N MET A 181 2.64 10.34 -18.16
CA MET A 181 2.46 8.98 -18.68
C MET A 181 1.01 8.50 -18.57
N MET A 182 0.24 9.06 -17.64
CA MET A 182 -1.18 8.75 -17.50
C MET A 182 -1.96 8.96 -18.80
N PHE A 183 -1.67 10.00 -19.58
CA PHE A 183 -2.36 10.26 -20.84
C PHE A 183 -1.95 9.27 -21.93
N MET A 184 -0.68 8.89 -21.99
CA MET A 184 -0.17 7.93 -22.98
C MET A 184 -0.61 6.50 -22.69
N MET A 185 -0.69 6.14 -21.40
CA MET A 185 -0.98 4.79 -20.91
C MET A 185 -2.28 4.77 -20.08
N PHE A 186 -3.32 5.49 -20.52
CA PHE A 186 -4.55 5.65 -19.75
C PHE A 186 -5.20 4.32 -19.32
N PRO A 187 -5.38 3.29 -20.20
CA PRO A 187 -5.97 2.02 -19.77
C PRO A 187 -5.12 1.29 -18.72
N LEU A 188 -3.78 1.35 -18.85
CA LEU A 188 -2.87 0.74 -17.87
C LEU A 188 -2.90 1.47 -16.54
N SER A 189 -3.04 2.78 -16.52
CA SER A 189 -3.18 3.55 -15.28
C SER A 189 -4.45 3.20 -14.50
N LEU A 190 -5.56 2.92 -15.18
CA LEU A 190 -6.80 2.45 -14.53
C LEU A 190 -6.63 1.04 -13.95
N MET A 191 -5.99 0.12 -14.70
CA MET A 191 -5.67 -1.21 -14.18
C MET A 191 -4.71 -1.13 -12.99
N TRP A 192 -3.76 -0.19 -13.02
CA TRP A 192 -2.87 0.04 -11.89
C TRP A 192 -3.62 0.51 -10.64
N ILE A 193 -4.58 1.42 -10.75
CA ILE A 193 -5.41 1.84 -9.60
C ILE A 193 -6.14 0.66 -8.98
N SER A 194 -6.72 -0.21 -9.81
CA SER A 194 -7.42 -1.39 -9.30
C SER A 194 -6.46 -2.43 -8.68
N SER A 195 -5.26 -2.62 -9.24
CA SER A 195 -4.24 -3.50 -8.65
C SER A 195 -3.71 -2.96 -7.32
N MET A 196 -3.55 -1.63 -7.17
CA MET A 196 -3.19 -1.02 -5.89
C MET A 196 -4.23 -1.30 -4.80
N LEU A 197 -5.54 -1.20 -5.13
CA LEU A 197 -6.61 -1.51 -4.19
C LEU A 197 -6.62 -2.99 -3.79
N ALA A 198 -6.30 -3.87 -4.71
CA ALA A 198 -6.22 -5.31 -4.45
C ALA A 198 -4.99 -5.68 -3.59
N GLU A 199 -3.85 -5.04 -3.83
CA GLU A 199 -2.62 -5.26 -3.07
C GLU A 199 -2.75 -4.79 -1.61
N THR A 200 -3.41 -3.65 -1.42
CA THR A 200 -3.64 -3.09 -0.07
C THR A 200 -4.83 -3.72 0.66
N ASN A 201 -5.45 -4.77 0.09
CA ASN A 201 -6.62 -5.46 0.65
C ASN A 201 -7.74 -4.52 1.10
N ARG A 202 -7.99 -3.44 0.33
CA ARG A 202 -9.05 -2.47 0.61
C ARG A 202 -10.28 -2.70 -0.25
N THR A 203 -11.44 -2.30 0.27
CA THR A 203 -12.69 -2.38 -0.48
C THR A 203 -12.55 -1.67 -1.83
N PRO A 204 -13.01 -2.26 -2.94
CA PRO A 204 -13.93 -3.39 -3.06
C PRO A 204 -13.30 -4.79 -2.94
N PHE A 205 -11.97 -4.90 -2.76
CA PHE A 205 -11.22 -6.15 -2.78
C PHE A 205 -10.75 -6.60 -1.38
N ASP A 206 -11.52 -6.31 -0.36
CA ASP A 206 -11.24 -6.62 1.04
C ASP A 206 -11.69 -8.05 1.39
N PHE A 207 -10.94 -9.05 0.94
CA PHE A 207 -11.19 -10.47 1.26
C PHE A 207 -10.35 -10.98 2.43
N ALA A 208 -9.31 -10.25 2.79
CA ALA A 208 -8.46 -10.55 3.94
C ALA A 208 -9.20 -10.37 5.27
N GLU A 209 -9.92 -9.26 5.39
CA GLU A 209 -10.71 -8.94 6.59
C GLU A 209 -12.13 -9.50 6.48
N GLY A 210 -12.79 -9.30 5.34
CA GLY A 210 -14.08 -9.87 5.01
C GLY A 210 -15.13 -9.78 6.12
N GLU A 211 -15.33 -8.60 6.76
CA GLU A 211 -16.18 -8.44 7.95
C GLU A 211 -17.56 -9.12 7.86
N SER A 212 -18.18 -9.12 6.68
CA SER A 212 -19.50 -9.72 6.49
C SER A 212 -19.48 -11.26 6.37
N GLU A 213 -18.33 -11.87 6.05
CA GLU A 213 -18.19 -13.31 5.81
C GLU A 213 -17.35 -14.02 6.89
N LEU A 214 -16.28 -13.36 7.37
CA LEU A 214 -15.25 -13.95 8.21
C LEU A 214 -15.06 -13.23 9.56
N VAL A 215 -15.98 -12.34 9.94
CA VAL A 215 -15.95 -11.48 11.14
C VAL A 215 -14.86 -10.40 11.03
N SER A 216 -13.59 -10.73 11.07
CA SER A 216 -12.45 -9.83 10.76
C SER A 216 -11.30 -10.61 10.11
N GLY A 217 -11.59 -11.76 9.52
CA GLY A 217 -10.64 -12.54 8.74
C GLY A 217 -9.39 -12.92 9.52
N PHE A 218 -8.20 -12.61 8.97
CA PHE A 218 -6.92 -12.96 9.61
C PHE A 218 -6.65 -12.19 10.90
N ASN A 219 -7.32 -11.04 11.12
CA ASN A 219 -7.14 -10.17 12.29
C ASN A 219 -7.99 -10.56 13.50
N VAL A 220 -8.84 -11.59 13.41
CA VAL A 220 -9.82 -11.97 14.47
C VAL A 220 -9.16 -12.11 15.84
N GLU A 221 -8.02 -12.78 15.89
CA GLU A 221 -7.33 -13.12 17.15
C GLU A 221 -6.35 -12.04 17.61
N TYR A 222 -6.02 -11.06 16.74
CA TYR A 222 -5.06 -10.02 17.09
C TYR A 222 -5.68 -8.93 17.97
N SER A 223 -4.99 -8.60 19.07
CA SER A 223 -5.39 -7.54 20.00
C SER A 223 -4.26 -6.53 20.22
N SER A 224 -4.58 -5.40 20.80
CA SER A 224 -3.67 -4.35 21.27
C SER A 224 -2.52 -4.01 20.30
N GLY A 225 -1.26 -4.27 20.67
CA GLY A 225 -0.06 -3.91 19.92
C GLY A 225 0.06 -4.62 18.58
N GLY A 226 -0.23 -5.93 18.49
CA GLY A 226 -0.18 -6.69 17.24
C GLY A 226 -1.17 -6.14 16.20
N PHE A 227 -2.40 -5.86 16.63
CA PHE A 227 -3.41 -5.23 15.81
C PHE A 227 -2.98 -3.83 15.33
N ALA A 228 -2.40 -3.02 16.23
CA ALA A 228 -1.90 -1.70 15.86
C ALA A 228 -0.80 -1.77 14.78
N LEU A 229 0.15 -2.71 14.90
CA LEU A 229 1.24 -2.87 13.94
C LEU A 229 0.72 -3.28 12.54
N ILE A 230 -0.25 -4.19 12.48
CA ILE A 230 -0.85 -4.62 11.20
C ILE A 230 -1.54 -3.42 10.53
N PHE A 231 -2.38 -2.67 11.26
CA PHE A 231 -3.04 -1.48 10.70
C PHE A 231 -2.06 -0.39 10.27
N LEU A 232 -1.00 -0.14 11.05
CA LEU A 232 0.05 0.80 10.66
C LEU A 232 0.74 0.35 9.36
N ALA A 233 0.99 -0.95 9.20
CA ALA A 233 1.56 -1.52 7.97
C ALA A 233 0.63 -1.32 6.76
N GLU A 234 -0.67 -1.58 6.90
CA GLU A 234 -1.65 -1.40 5.83
C GLU A 234 -1.79 0.07 5.40
N TYR A 235 -1.92 0.99 6.35
CA TYR A 235 -2.03 2.42 6.02
C TYR A 235 -0.73 2.99 5.46
N SER A 236 0.43 2.52 5.90
CA SER A 236 1.71 2.93 5.31
C SER A 236 1.86 2.42 3.88
N SER A 237 1.38 1.22 3.57
CA SER A 237 1.36 0.68 2.20
C SER A 237 0.41 1.48 1.28
N ILE A 238 -0.76 1.93 1.75
CA ILE A 238 -1.67 2.79 0.99
C ILE A 238 -1.01 4.11 0.62
N LEU A 239 -0.35 4.76 1.58
CA LEU A 239 0.38 6.00 1.30
C LEU A 239 1.50 5.77 0.29
N PHE A 240 2.27 4.70 0.45
CA PHE A 240 3.35 4.37 -0.48
C PHE A 240 2.82 4.11 -1.90
N MET A 241 1.75 3.33 -2.07
CA MET A 241 1.12 3.07 -3.37
C MET A 241 0.60 4.36 -4.01
N SER A 242 0.07 5.30 -3.21
CA SER A 242 -0.37 6.61 -3.70
C SER A 242 0.80 7.43 -4.25
N ILE A 243 1.95 7.43 -3.58
CA ILE A 243 3.17 8.10 -4.04
C ILE A 243 3.70 7.45 -5.31
N LEU A 244 3.74 6.13 -5.35
CA LEU A 244 4.24 5.38 -6.50
C LEU A 244 3.39 5.64 -7.74
N PHE A 245 2.07 5.73 -7.60
CA PHE A 245 1.19 6.13 -8.68
C PHE A 245 1.51 7.53 -9.20
N VAL A 246 1.72 8.49 -8.31
CA VAL A 246 2.05 9.87 -8.68
C VAL A 246 3.38 9.93 -9.43
N ILE A 247 4.40 9.18 -8.99
CA ILE A 247 5.71 9.15 -9.63
C ILE A 247 5.64 8.51 -11.01
N ILE A 248 4.95 7.37 -11.16
CA ILE A 248 4.91 6.61 -12.41
C ILE A 248 4.00 7.26 -13.45
N TYR A 249 2.83 7.78 -13.06
CA TYR A 249 1.81 8.21 -14.00
C TYR A 249 1.55 9.72 -14.05
N MET A 250 1.77 10.46 -12.94
CA MET A 250 1.41 11.88 -12.83
C MET A 250 2.61 12.84 -12.81
N GLY A 251 3.82 12.35 -13.09
CA GLY A 251 5.01 13.20 -13.21
C GLY A 251 5.34 13.95 -11.93
N GLY A 252 5.53 13.23 -10.84
CA GLY A 252 5.72 13.84 -9.54
C GLY A 252 7.10 13.57 -8.95
N TYR A 253 8.09 14.39 -9.26
CA TYR A 253 9.37 14.38 -8.53
C TYR A 253 9.68 15.72 -7.84
N GLU A 254 9.20 16.82 -8.41
CA GLU A 254 9.36 18.08 -7.73
C GLU A 254 8.57 18.02 -6.43
N LEU A 255 9.27 18.03 -5.28
CA LEU A 255 8.66 18.10 -3.94
C LEU A 255 7.96 19.45 -3.71
N ASN A 256 7.29 19.94 -4.75
CA ASN A 256 6.49 21.16 -4.77
C ASN A 256 5.12 20.86 -4.14
N LEU A 257 4.41 21.89 -3.77
CA LEU A 257 3.03 21.79 -3.25
C LEU A 257 2.12 20.96 -4.15
N PHE A 258 2.30 21.01 -5.47
CA PHE A 258 1.54 20.22 -6.44
C PHE A 258 1.76 18.69 -6.30
N PHE A 259 2.96 18.26 -5.93
CA PHE A 259 3.22 16.84 -5.65
C PHE A 259 2.39 16.35 -4.47
N TYR A 260 2.40 17.10 -3.37
CA TYR A 260 1.62 16.73 -2.18
C TYR A 260 0.11 16.82 -2.42
N LEU A 261 -0.36 17.74 -3.26
CA LEU A 261 -1.75 17.81 -3.68
C LEU A 261 -2.15 16.58 -4.52
N LYS A 262 -1.33 16.14 -5.48
CA LYS A 262 -1.57 14.91 -6.25
C LYS A 262 -1.62 13.69 -5.32
N LEU A 263 -0.68 13.58 -4.38
CA LEU A 263 -0.64 12.52 -3.39
C LEU A 263 -1.91 12.47 -2.54
N SER A 264 -2.33 13.62 -2.03
CA SER A 264 -3.55 13.72 -1.23
C SER A 264 -4.81 13.37 -2.03
N LEU A 265 -4.86 13.71 -3.32
CA LEU A 265 -5.95 13.32 -4.22
C LEU A 265 -6.02 11.81 -4.43
N ILE A 266 -4.89 11.14 -4.65
CA ILE A 266 -4.88 9.68 -4.81
C ILE A 266 -5.23 8.98 -3.49
N SER A 267 -4.69 9.42 -2.36
CA SER A 267 -5.06 8.86 -1.06
C SER A 267 -6.55 9.10 -0.73
N PHE A 268 -7.10 10.25 -1.11
CA PHE A 268 -8.54 10.51 -1.04
C PHE A 268 -9.34 9.55 -1.92
N LEU A 269 -8.85 9.23 -3.13
CA LEU A 269 -9.50 8.29 -4.05
C LEU A 269 -9.64 6.90 -3.40
N PHE A 270 -8.64 6.39 -2.69
CA PHE A 270 -8.75 5.12 -1.95
C PHE A 270 -9.92 5.14 -0.97
N ILE A 271 -10.06 6.24 -0.23
CA ILE A 271 -11.12 6.38 0.77
C ILE A 271 -12.50 6.55 0.10
N TRP A 272 -12.55 7.30 -0.99
CA TRP A 272 -13.78 7.53 -1.74
C TRP A 272 -14.32 6.24 -2.34
N VAL A 273 -13.44 5.44 -2.94
CA VAL A 273 -13.79 4.12 -3.48
C VAL A 273 -14.31 3.20 -2.37
N ARG A 274 -13.68 3.23 -1.20
CA ARG A 274 -14.14 2.48 -0.02
C ARG A 274 -15.57 2.85 0.40
N GLY A 275 -15.91 4.13 0.34
CA GLY A 275 -17.23 4.61 0.77
C GLY A 275 -18.34 4.43 -0.26
N THR A 276 -18.02 4.27 -1.54
CA THR A 276 -19.00 4.25 -2.63
C THR A 276 -19.22 2.87 -3.24
N LEU A 277 -18.20 2.03 -3.34
CA LEU A 277 -18.30 0.73 -3.99
C LEU A 277 -18.60 -0.38 -2.99
N PRO A 278 -19.50 -1.32 -3.36
CA PRO A 278 -19.72 -2.54 -2.60
C PRO A 278 -18.55 -3.50 -2.78
N ARG A 279 -18.45 -4.51 -1.89
CA ARG A 279 -17.46 -5.56 -1.99
C ARG A 279 -17.72 -6.47 -3.18
N TYR A 280 -16.65 -6.85 -3.87
CA TYR A 280 -16.69 -7.85 -4.93
C TYR A 280 -16.88 -9.26 -4.34
N ARG A 281 -17.34 -10.19 -5.19
CA ARG A 281 -17.32 -11.62 -4.86
C ARG A 281 -15.96 -12.22 -5.26
N TYR A 282 -15.40 -13.11 -4.45
CA TYR A 282 -14.08 -13.70 -4.64
C TYR A 282 -13.89 -14.31 -6.04
N ASP A 283 -14.86 -15.11 -6.53
CA ASP A 283 -14.80 -15.73 -7.86
C ASP A 283 -14.64 -14.69 -8.97
N LYS A 284 -15.45 -13.60 -8.90
CA LYS A 284 -15.40 -12.51 -9.90
C LYS A 284 -14.09 -11.76 -9.88
N LEU A 285 -13.49 -11.61 -8.70
CA LEU A 285 -12.19 -10.97 -8.55
C LEU A 285 -11.09 -11.80 -9.22
N MET A 286 -11.07 -13.12 -9.01
CA MET A 286 -10.10 -14.01 -9.65
C MET A 286 -10.27 -14.03 -11.17
N TYR A 287 -11.51 -14.02 -11.69
CA TYR A 287 -11.76 -13.87 -13.11
C TYR A 287 -11.25 -12.54 -13.67
N LEU A 288 -11.39 -11.46 -12.93
CA LEU A 288 -10.92 -10.14 -13.33
C LEU A 288 -9.38 -10.11 -13.44
N ALA A 289 -8.66 -10.70 -12.50
CA ALA A 289 -7.21 -10.77 -12.55
C ALA A 289 -6.72 -11.62 -13.73
N TRP A 290 -7.19 -12.85 -13.85
CA TRP A 290 -6.66 -13.83 -14.80
C TRP A 290 -7.23 -13.72 -16.22
N LYS A 291 -8.54 -13.44 -16.36
CA LYS A 291 -9.21 -13.40 -17.69
C LYS A 291 -9.23 -12.02 -18.32
N SER A 292 -9.13 -10.94 -17.55
CA SER A 292 -9.16 -9.59 -18.10
C SER A 292 -7.83 -8.87 -17.99
N TYR A 293 -7.26 -8.71 -16.79
CA TYR A 293 -6.07 -7.88 -16.60
C TYR A 293 -4.82 -8.49 -17.22
N LEU A 294 -4.60 -9.78 -17.03
CA LEU A 294 -3.42 -10.44 -17.55
C LEU A 294 -3.35 -10.39 -19.10
N PRO A 295 -4.39 -10.76 -19.87
CA PRO A 295 -4.34 -10.65 -21.33
C PRO A 295 -4.20 -9.20 -21.81
N VAL A 296 -4.89 -8.25 -21.17
CA VAL A 296 -4.82 -6.84 -21.57
C VAL A 296 -3.42 -6.28 -21.29
N SER A 297 -2.83 -6.56 -20.13
CA SER A 297 -1.48 -6.10 -19.80
C SER A 297 -0.41 -6.68 -20.75
N LEU A 298 -0.53 -7.95 -21.15
CA LEU A 298 0.35 -8.56 -22.15
C LEU A 298 0.21 -7.89 -23.52
N ASN A 299 -1.02 -7.63 -23.98
CA ASN A 299 -1.24 -6.94 -25.26
C ASN A 299 -0.64 -5.53 -25.26
N PHE A 300 -0.82 -4.77 -24.19
CA PHE A 300 -0.20 -3.44 -24.07
C PHE A 300 1.32 -3.52 -23.97
N LEU A 301 1.88 -4.51 -23.30
CA LEU A 301 3.32 -4.72 -23.25
C LEU A 301 3.89 -4.94 -24.66
N LEU A 302 3.27 -5.79 -25.47
CA LEU A 302 3.68 -6.01 -26.86
C LEU A 302 3.51 -4.75 -27.72
N PHE A 303 2.44 -3.99 -27.51
CA PHE A 303 2.20 -2.72 -28.19
C PHE A 303 3.31 -1.69 -27.88
N PHE A 304 3.68 -1.51 -26.62
CA PHE A 304 4.73 -0.57 -26.24
C PHE A 304 6.13 -1.03 -26.67
N LEU A 305 6.41 -2.33 -26.68
CA LEU A 305 7.62 -2.88 -27.30
C LEU A 305 7.68 -2.52 -28.79
N GLY A 306 6.60 -2.71 -29.51
CA GLY A 306 6.51 -2.35 -30.92
C GLY A 306 6.74 -0.85 -31.15
N LEU A 307 6.09 0.01 -30.38
CA LEU A 307 6.32 1.46 -30.45
C LEU A 307 7.78 1.83 -30.20
N LYS A 308 8.44 1.21 -29.21
CA LYS A 308 9.84 1.53 -28.87
C LYS A 308 10.83 1.10 -29.96
N ILE A 309 10.50 0.10 -30.74
CA ILE A 309 11.34 -0.31 -31.89
C ILE A 309 11.25 0.71 -33.02
N PHE A 310 10.11 1.40 -33.18
CA PHE A 310 9.92 2.41 -34.21
C PHE A 310 10.47 3.80 -33.86
N PHE A 311 10.57 4.09 -32.55
CA PHE A 311 11.11 5.35 -32.00
C PHE A 311 12.41 5.11 -31.23
#